data_929e6716e37fe41d4368afe645f5d40e
#
_entry.id   929e6716e37fe41d4368afe645f5d40e
#
_cell.length_a   1.000
_cell.length_b   1.000
_cell.length_c   1.000
_cell.angle_alpha   90.00
_cell.angle_beta   90.00
_cell.angle_gamma   90.00
#
_symmetry.space_group_name_H-M   'P 1'
#
loop_
_entity.id
_entity.type
_entity.pdbx_description
1 polymer ?
#
loop_
_entity_poly.entity_id
_entity_poly.type
_entity_poly.pdbx_seq_one_letter_code
_entity_poly.pdbx_strand_id
1 'polypeptide(L)'
;MAATDLNTVRATIEKRLNEEFRIGPSIPLVFNNIPFDASTVDKYIQCVTSFGSSEYLTQQAPNSSTTATNLVVCLITFNIYTKQGVGAGENFAIAKRLRNLFNRITVSDVRFDPPVGPEIFQSSPEGKFQTQVRITFELYEALVP
;
A
#
# COMPACT_ATOMS: atom_id res chain seq x y z
N MET A 1 -0.45 -22.44 5.29
CA MET A 1 -0.59 -20.99 5.13
C MET A 1 -1.58 -20.46 6.12
N ALA A 2 -1.19 -19.46 6.86
CA ALA A 2 -2.10 -18.84 7.80
C ALA A 2 -3.03 -17.87 7.06
N ALA A 3 -4.31 -17.88 7.44
CA ALA A 3 -5.26 -16.90 6.96
C ALA A 3 -5.11 -15.62 7.78
N THR A 4 -5.36 -14.47 7.17
CA THR A 4 -5.23 -13.20 7.85
C THR A 4 -6.50 -12.36 7.64
N ASP A 5 -6.76 -11.41 8.53
CA ASP A 5 -7.88 -10.51 8.37
C ASP A 5 -7.44 -9.17 7.74
N LEU A 6 -8.39 -8.45 7.18
CA LEU A 6 -8.10 -7.22 6.43
C LEU A 6 -7.51 -6.12 7.30
N ASN A 7 -7.92 -6.06 8.57
CA ASN A 7 -7.42 -5.05 9.48
C ASN A 7 -5.97 -5.32 9.90
N THR A 8 -5.60 -6.60 10.06
CA THR A 8 -4.21 -6.99 10.32
C THR A 8 -3.32 -6.64 9.13
N VAL A 9 -3.81 -6.84 7.91
CA VAL A 9 -3.08 -6.46 6.68
C VAL A 9 -2.83 -4.96 6.66
N ARG A 10 -3.86 -4.17 6.93
CA ARG A 10 -3.74 -2.71 7.00
C ARG A 10 -2.68 -2.29 8.03
N ALA A 11 -2.76 -2.86 9.23
CA ALA A 11 -1.81 -2.55 10.30
C ALA A 11 -0.37 -2.92 9.92
N THR A 12 -0.17 -4.04 9.26
CA THR A 12 1.14 -4.48 8.79
C THR A 12 1.76 -3.49 7.79
N ILE A 13 0.96 -3.07 6.82
CA ILE A 13 1.40 -2.11 5.79
C ILE A 13 1.74 -0.76 6.43
N GLU A 14 0.85 -0.25 7.29
CA GLU A 14 1.06 1.04 7.95
C GLU A 14 2.28 1.02 8.88
N LYS A 15 2.49 -0.06 9.61
CA LYS A 15 3.66 -0.21 10.48
C LYS A 15 4.96 -0.16 9.68
N ARG A 16 5.01 -0.88 8.57
CA ARG A 16 6.20 -0.92 7.73
C ARG A 16 6.51 0.45 7.11
N LEU A 17 5.48 1.17 6.69
CA LEU A 17 5.62 2.53 6.16
C LEU A 17 6.09 3.51 7.24
N ASN A 18 5.52 3.42 8.44
CA ASN A 18 5.91 4.30 9.54
C ASN A 18 7.36 4.09 9.95
N GLU A 19 7.82 2.85 9.98
CA GLU A 19 9.22 2.54 10.30
C GLU A 19 10.18 3.13 9.27
N GLU A 20 9.82 3.11 7.98
CA GLU A 20 10.68 3.66 6.93
C GLU A 20 10.65 5.19 6.87
N PHE A 21 9.46 5.80 6.97
CA PHE A 21 9.29 7.22 6.65
C PHE A 21 9.12 8.14 7.86
N ARG A 22 8.96 7.62 9.06
CA ARG A 22 8.87 8.44 10.28
C ARG A 22 10.11 8.32 11.15
N ILE A 23 10.79 7.18 11.11
CA ILE A 23 12.00 6.95 11.89
C ILE A 23 13.24 7.38 11.10
N GLY A 24 13.28 7.09 9.78
CA GLY A 24 14.35 7.55 8.89
C GLY A 24 14.14 9.01 8.47
N PRO A 25 14.65 9.44 7.29
CA PRO A 25 14.31 10.77 6.77
C PRO A 25 12.80 10.93 6.69
N SER A 26 12.25 11.82 7.52
CA SER A 26 10.82 11.88 7.77
C SER A 26 10.05 12.47 6.59
N ILE A 27 8.99 11.77 6.17
CA ILE A 27 8.07 12.26 5.15
C ILE A 27 6.66 11.99 5.68
N PRO A 28 5.76 12.99 5.67
CA PRO A 28 4.39 12.80 6.11
C PRO A 28 3.67 11.71 5.32
N LEU A 29 2.96 10.83 6.02
CA LEU A 29 2.17 9.76 5.43
C LEU A 29 0.68 10.01 5.66
N VAL A 30 -0.11 9.86 4.61
CA VAL A 30 -1.57 10.01 4.66
C VAL A 30 -2.20 8.67 4.33
N PHE A 31 -2.96 8.13 5.28
CA PHE A 31 -3.64 6.85 5.10
C PHE A 31 -5.14 7.05 4.82
N ASN A 32 -5.82 5.95 4.45
CA ASN A 32 -7.26 5.98 4.19
C ASN A 32 -8.03 6.53 5.40
N ASN A 33 -8.98 7.41 5.10
CA ASN A 33 -9.92 7.96 6.11
C ASN A 33 -9.24 8.76 7.24
N ILE A 34 -8.08 9.34 6.97
CA ILE A 34 -7.40 10.23 7.92
C ILE A 34 -7.27 11.61 7.28
N PRO A 35 -7.79 12.67 7.93
CA PRO A 35 -7.71 14.01 7.37
C PRO A 35 -6.26 14.52 7.34
N PHE A 36 -5.91 15.27 6.30
CA PHE A 36 -4.59 15.83 6.13
C PHE A 36 -4.64 17.16 5.41
N ASP A 37 -3.92 18.15 5.92
CA ASP A 37 -3.81 19.46 5.27
C ASP A 37 -2.50 19.52 4.46
N ALA A 38 -2.63 19.35 3.14
CA ALA A 38 -1.48 19.33 2.23
C ALA A 38 -0.87 20.72 2.02
N SER A 39 -1.57 21.80 2.37
CA SER A 39 -1.09 23.17 2.16
C SER A 39 0.09 23.53 3.07
N THR A 40 0.27 22.79 4.17
CA THR A 40 1.30 23.09 5.16
C THR A 40 2.62 22.38 4.92
N VAL A 41 2.69 21.47 3.93
CA VAL A 41 3.89 20.67 3.67
C VAL A 41 4.28 20.71 2.20
N ASP A 42 5.59 20.59 1.93
CA ASP A 42 6.11 20.58 0.57
C ASP A 42 6.02 19.19 -0.06
N LYS A 43 6.06 18.15 0.75
CA LYS A 43 6.05 16.76 0.27
C LYS A 43 5.26 15.87 1.22
N TYR A 44 4.58 14.88 0.65
CA TYR A 44 3.90 13.84 1.42
C TYR A 44 3.59 12.64 0.53
N ILE A 45 3.25 11.52 1.16
CA ILE A 45 2.86 10.30 0.47
C ILE A 45 1.44 9.95 0.89
N GLN A 46 0.54 9.81 -0.08
CA GLN A 46 -0.82 9.34 0.18
C GLN A 46 -0.86 7.84 -0.12
N CYS A 47 -1.27 7.05 0.86
CA CYS A 47 -1.35 5.60 0.75
C CYS A 47 -2.81 5.18 0.67
N VAL A 48 -3.19 4.53 -0.42
CA VAL A 48 -4.56 4.04 -0.63
C VAL A 48 -4.51 2.53 -0.79
N THR A 49 -5.12 1.82 0.15
CA THR A 49 -5.20 0.37 0.12
C THR A 49 -6.61 -0.05 -0.33
N SER A 50 -6.66 -0.93 -1.35
CA SER A 50 -7.91 -1.44 -1.86
C SER A 50 -7.87 -2.96 -1.85
N PHE A 51 -8.96 -3.56 -1.39
CA PHE A 51 -9.13 -5.01 -1.44
C PHE A 51 -9.97 -5.35 -2.67
N GLY A 52 -9.40 -6.16 -3.55
CA GLY A 52 -10.01 -6.45 -4.84
C GLY A 52 -10.75 -7.77 -4.87
N SER A 53 -10.56 -8.52 -5.96
CA SER A 53 -11.30 -9.75 -6.19
C SER A 53 -10.89 -10.87 -5.25
N SER A 54 -11.86 -11.74 -4.93
CA SER A 54 -11.61 -12.93 -4.13
C SER A 54 -11.83 -14.17 -5.00
N GLU A 55 -10.98 -15.17 -4.80
CA GLU A 55 -11.08 -16.41 -5.52
C GLU A 55 -11.13 -17.58 -4.56
N TYR A 56 -11.73 -18.69 -5.00
CA TYR A 56 -11.74 -19.91 -4.21
C TYR A 56 -10.32 -20.43 -4.05
N LEU A 57 -9.94 -20.75 -2.84
CA LEU A 57 -8.76 -21.56 -2.59
C LEU A 57 -9.23 -22.90 -2.04
N THR A 58 -10.14 -22.86 -1.07
CA THR A 58 -10.81 -24.05 -0.55
C THR A 58 -12.29 -23.76 -0.36
N GLN A 59 -13.10 -24.82 -0.27
CA GLN A 59 -14.54 -24.67 -0.07
C GLN A 59 -14.94 -25.38 1.20
N GLN A 60 -15.78 -24.73 2.00
CA GLN A 60 -16.30 -25.32 3.22
C GLN A 60 -17.51 -26.19 2.90
N ALA A 61 -17.47 -27.46 3.33
CA ALA A 61 -18.60 -28.34 3.23
C ALA A 61 -19.62 -28.05 4.35
N PRO A 62 -20.91 -28.30 4.12
CA PRO A 62 -21.91 -28.16 5.17
C PRO A 62 -21.52 -29.00 6.38
N ASN A 63 -21.66 -28.45 7.57
CA ASN A 63 -21.36 -29.12 8.84
C ASN A 63 -19.90 -29.53 9.01
N SER A 64 -18.99 -28.92 8.22
CA SER A 64 -17.58 -29.17 8.35
C SER A 64 -16.98 -28.31 9.46
N SER A 65 -15.98 -28.85 10.16
CA SER A 65 -15.19 -28.08 11.11
C SER A 65 -14.07 -27.32 10.41
N THR A 66 -13.83 -27.56 9.11
CA THR A 66 -12.77 -26.90 8.35
C THR A 66 -13.27 -25.61 7.74
N THR A 67 -12.56 -24.53 7.99
CA THR A 67 -12.92 -23.23 7.45
C THR A 67 -12.46 -23.08 6.01
N ALA A 68 -13.35 -22.57 5.17
CA ALA A 68 -12.98 -22.24 3.77
C ALA A 68 -12.05 -21.05 3.74
N THR A 69 -11.18 -21.02 2.74
CA THR A 69 -10.21 -19.95 2.55
C THR A 69 -10.33 -19.34 1.15
N ASN A 70 -10.30 -18.02 1.09
CA ASN A 70 -10.26 -17.29 -0.19
C ASN A 70 -8.87 -16.75 -0.43
N LEU A 71 -8.49 -16.71 -1.70
CA LEU A 71 -7.34 -15.92 -2.14
C LEU A 71 -7.86 -14.53 -2.51
N VAL A 72 -7.38 -13.49 -1.85
CA VAL A 72 -7.80 -12.11 -2.11
C VAL A 72 -6.66 -11.38 -2.80
N VAL A 73 -6.93 -10.79 -3.95
CA VAL A 73 -5.97 -9.98 -4.71
C VAL A 73 -6.26 -8.51 -4.43
N CYS A 74 -5.25 -7.79 -4.00
CA CYS A 74 -5.38 -6.43 -3.50
C CYS A 74 -4.40 -5.48 -4.19
N LEU A 75 -4.62 -4.19 -3.99
CA LEU A 75 -3.77 -3.15 -4.56
C LEU A 75 -3.48 -2.09 -3.50
N ILE A 76 -2.20 -1.72 -3.37
CA ILE A 76 -1.84 -0.52 -2.64
C ILE A 76 -1.26 0.49 -3.63
N THR A 77 -1.79 1.72 -3.56
CA THR A 77 -1.38 2.82 -4.42
C THR A 77 -0.72 3.89 -3.58
N PHE A 78 0.49 4.29 -3.97
CA PHE A 78 1.20 5.38 -3.32
C PHE A 78 1.21 6.56 -4.26
N ASN A 79 0.56 7.66 -3.87
CA ASN A 79 0.65 8.92 -4.58
C ASN A 79 1.73 9.76 -3.87
N ILE A 80 2.81 10.07 -4.58
CA ILE A 80 3.95 10.78 -4.04
C ILE A 80 3.89 12.22 -4.52
N TYR A 81 3.79 13.16 -3.58
CA TYR A 81 3.70 14.58 -3.88
C TYR A 81 4.97 15.28 -3.41
N THR A 82 5.59 16.04 -4.29
CA THR A 82 6.73 16.89 -3.95
C THR A 82 6.49 18.29 -4.50
N LYS A 83 7.35 19.25 -4.13
CA LYS A 83 7.20 20.63 -4.55
C LYS A 83 7.37 20.77 -6.07
N GLN A 84 6.45 21.50 -6.68
CA GLN A 84 6.50 21.78 -8.10
C GLN A 84 7.68 22.74 -8.41
N GLY A 85 8.35 22.52 -9.56
CA GLY A 85 9.37 23.43 -10.03
C GLY A 85 10.79 23.13 -9.58
N VAL A 86 10.99 22.09 -8.74
CA VAL A 86 12.33 21.71 -8.26
C VAL A 86 12.88 20.47 -8.97
N GLY A 87 12.19 19.99 -9.99
CA GLY A 87 12.59 18.77 -10.71
C GLY A 87 12.04 17.50 -10.07
N ALA A 88 12.30 16.36 -10.71
CA ALA A 88 11.73 15.09 -10.32
C ALA A 88 12.61 14.25 -9.38
N GLY A 89 13.85 14.69 -9.11
CA GLY A 89 14.83 13.87 -8.40
C GLY A 89 14.39 13.42 -7.02
N GLU A 90 13.86 14.33 -6.21
CA GLU A 90 13.38 13.99 -4.86
C GLU A 90 12.21 13.04 -4.90
N ASN A 91 11.26 13.27 -5.83
CA ASN A 91 10.09 12.43 -5.99
C ASN A 91 10.49 11.00 -6.36
N PHE A 92 11.41 10.85 -7.31
CA PHE A 92 11.90 9.54 -7.74
C PHE A 92 12.72 8.84 -6.66
N ALA A 93 13.44 9.58 -5.82
CA ALA A 93 14.13 9.00 -4.67
C ALA A 93 13.14 8.40 -3.65
N ILE A 94 12.03 9.09 -3.39
CA ILE A 94 10.96 8.60 -2.54
C ILE A 94 10.32 7.36 -3.15
N ALA A 95 10.06 7.37 -4.46
CA ALA A 95 9.51 6.23 -5.18
C ALA A 95 10.42 5.01 -5.06
N LYS A 96 11.73 5.19 -5.13
CA LYS A 96 12.70 4.11 -4.98
C LYS A 96 12.65 3.51 -3.57
N ARG A 97 12.51 4.33 -2.54
CA ARG A 97 12.36 3.85 -1.15
C ARG A 97 11.11 3.01 -1.00
N LEU A 98 9.98 3.42 -1.58
CA LEU A 98 8.73 2.66 -1.57
C LEU A 98 8.87 1.34 -2.32
N ARG A 99 9.49 1.36 -3.49
CA ARG A 99 9.71 0.16 -4.28
C ARG A 99 10.56 -0.85 -3.54
N ASN A 100 11.61 -0.40 -2.87
CA ASN A 100 12.49 -1.30 -2.10
C ASN A 100 11.79 -1.88 -0.87
N LEU A 101 10.87 -1.12 -0.29
CA LEU A 101 10.18 -1.52 0.93
C LEU A 101 9.26 -2.73 0.76
N PHE A 102 8.62 -2.84 -0.42
CA PHE A 102 7.62 -3.86 -0.68
C PHE A 102 7.92 -4.76 -1.87
N ASN A 103 9.15 -4.73 -2.41
CA ASN A 103 9.42 -5.44 -3.64
C ASN A 103 9.58 -6.95 -3.43
N ARG A 104 8.58 -7.71 -3.91
CA ARG A 104 8.64 -9.19 -3.95
C ARG A 104 8.92 -9.83 -2.59
N ILE A 105 8.31 -9.29 -1.53
CA ILE A 105 8.51 -9.80 -0.18
C ILE A 105 7.21 -10.33 0.40
N THR A 106 7.32 -11.15 1.44
CA THR A 106 6.19 -11.63 2.22
C THR A 106 6.34 -11.13 3.65
N VAL A 107 5.32 -10.44 4.16
CA VAL A 107 5.31 -9.92 5.51
C VAL A 107 3.99 -10.31 6.15
N SER A 108 4.03 -11.00 7.29
CA SER A 108 2.82 -11.44 8.02
C SER A 108 1.80 -12.14 7.11
N ASP A 109 2.28 -13.06 6.28
CA ASP A 109 1.47 -13.83 5.32
C ASP A 109 0.82 -13.00 4.20
N VAL A 110 1.25 -11.77 4.02
CA VAL A 110 0.86 -10.92 2.90
C VAL A 110 1.99 -10.93 1.88
N ARG A 111 1.70 -11.34 0.66
CA ARG A 111 2.68 -11.44 -0.40
C ARG A 111 2.59 -10.28 -1.36
N PHE A 112 3.68 -9.53 -1.51
CA PHE A 112 3.75 -8.36 -2.37
C PHE A 112 4.43 -8.71 -3.69
N ASP A 113 3.81 -8.26 -4.79
CA ASP A 113 4.35 -8.43 -6.13
C ASP A 113 5.36 -7.32 -6.47
N PRO A 114 6.09 -7.43 -7.60
CA PRO A 114 6.97 -6.35 -8.03
C PRO A 114 6.20 -5.04 -8.23
N PRO A 115 6.74 -3.90 -7.74
CA PRO A 115 6.09 -2.61 -7.90
C PRO A 115 6.01 -2.14 -9.35
N VAL A 116 4.98 -1.34 -9.65
CA VAL A 116 4.80 -0.69 -10.94
C VAL A 116 4.89 0.82 -10.76
N GLY A 117 5.63 1.49 -11.62
CA GLY A 117 5.87 2.93 -11.52
C GLY A 117 7.26 3.27 -11.02
N PRO A 118 7.56 4.55 -10.81
CA PRO A 118 6.61 5.68 -10.70
C PRO A 118 6.05 6.14 -12.04
N GLU A 119 4.75 6.41 -12.07
CA GLU A 119 4.09 7.03 -13.22
C GLU A 119 3.87 8.51 -12.92
N ILE A 120 4.13 9.36 -13.90
CA ILE A 120 4.00 10.82 -13.75
C ILE A 120 2.57 11.24 -14.07
N PHE A 121 1.97 12.03 -13.17
CA PHE A 121 0.65 12.61 -13.38
C PHE A 121 0.76 14.07 -13.77
N GLN A 122 0.11 14.46 -14.86
CA GLN A 122 0.14 15.84 -15.34
C GLN A 122 -0.88 16.73 -14.63
N SER A 123 -1.97 16.15 -14.12
CA SER A 123 -2.97 16.88 -13.36
C SER A 123 -2.74 16.70 -11.87
N SER A 124 -1.74 17.35 -11.36
CA SER A 124 -1.42 17.30 -9.94
C SER A 124 -2.10 18.43 -9.18
N PRO A 125 -2.29 18.31 -7.85
CA PRO A 125 -2.74 19.44 -7.03
C PRO A 125 -1.82 20.65 -7.22
N GLU A 126 -2.38 21.84 -7.08
CA GLU A 126 -1.65 23.08 -7.27
C GLU A 126 -0.39 23.13 -6.39
N GLY A 127 0.73 23.49 -6.99
CA GLY A 127 2.02 23.59 -6.30
C GLY A 127 2.72 22.27 -6.05
N LYS A 128 2.17 21.16 -6.53
CA LYS A 128 2.74 19.83 -6.33
C LYS A 128 3.07 19.14 -7.64
N PHE A 129 4.10 18.29 -7.60
CA PHE A 129 4.44 17.34 -8.64
C PHE A 129 4.07 15.96 -8.12
N GLN A 130 3.27 15.21 -8.87
CA GLN A 130 2.75 13.91 -8.44
C GLN A 130 3.27 12.78 -9.29
N THR A 131 3.72 11.71 -8.62
CA THR A 131 3.92 10.41 -9.25
C THR A 131 3.15 9.34 -8.50
N GLN A 132 2.97 8.19 -9.11
CA GLN A 132 2.22 7.09 -8.50
C GLN A 132 3.01 5.80 -8.61
N VAL A 133 3.12 5.07 -7.50
CA VAL A 133 3.65 3.71 -7.45
C VAL A 133 2.51 2.79 -7.02
N ARG A 134 2.31 1.69 -7.74
CA ARG A 134 1.28 0.71 -7.43
C ARG A 134 1.91 -0.64 -7.14
N ILE A 135 1.41 -1.32 -6.14
CA ILE A 135 1.89 -2.65 -5.77
C ILE A 135 0.68 -3.55 -5.55
N THR A 136 0.61 -4.62 -6.33
CA THR A 136 -0.40 -5.64 -6.13
C THR A 136 0.09 -6.56 -5.02
N PHE A 137 -0.81 -6.95 -4.15
CA PHE A 137 -0.49 -7.94 -3.12
C PHE A 137 -1.64 -8.92 -2.96
N GLU A 138 -1.36 -10.06 -2.35
CA GLU A 138 -2.38 -11.06 -2.13
C GLU A 138 -2.28 -11.64 -0.74
N LEU A 139 -3.41 -12.11 -0.25
CA LEU A 139 -3.52 -12.70 1.08
C LEU A 139 -4.54 -13.84 1.07
N TYR A 140 -4.50 -14.65 2.11
CA TYR A 140 -5.47 -15.70 2.31
C TYR A 140 -6.42 -15.26 3.43
N GLU A 141 -7.71 -15.25 3.12
CA GLU A 141 -8.74 -14.85 4.06
C GLU A 141 -9.56 -16.04 4.47
N ALA A 142 -9.70 -16.28 5.76
CA ALA A 142 -10.55 -17.34 6.26
C ALA A 142 -12.02 -16.90 6.27
N LEU A 143 -12.89 -17.81 5.82
CA LEU A 143 -14.31 -17.53 5.79
C LEU A 143 -14.93 -17.86 7.13
N VAL A 144 -14.47 -17.25 8.15
CA VAL A 144 -15.04 -17.43 9.36
C VAL A 144 -14.88 -16.62 10.31
N PRO A 145 -15.67 -16.67 11.23
CA PRO A 145 -16.00 -15.75 12.29
C PRO A 145 -14.93 -15.34 13.17
#